data_7869131c3dec786a2ddd8210cd74d002
#
_entry.id   7869131c3dec786a2ddd8210cd74d002
#
_cell.length_a   1.000
_cell.length_b   1.000
_cell.length_c   1.000
_cell.angle_alpha   90.00
_cell.angle_beta   90.00
_cell.angle_gamma   90.00
#
_symmetry.space_group_name_H-M   'P 1'
#
loop_
_entity.id
_entity.type
_entity.pdbx_description
1 polymer ?
#
loop_
_entity_poly.entity_id
_entity_poly.type
_entity_poly.pdbx_seq_one_letter_code
_entity_poly.pdbx_strand_id
1 'polypeptide(L)'
;LPSRFGTDGIGLSVIGSDDVAMIDYLETVLAGPSDSITQARILVGSPQCPALDFISANRDYPATRIGLQLEKTQIRSGGRLLGLLQLPTASSDVLLLLIDNNGVVQDLADFTQTKDGILRFEVPMTRVGPLRDTRQLLLAVASQKPLDDLRRRNGQLAQDVFGDLPADLARNAALAVIGFEVR
;
A
#
# COMPACT_ATOMS: atom_id res chain seq x y z
N LEU A 1 -6.37 7.28 -4.82
CA LEU A 1 -5.03 7.67 -4.39
C LEU A 1 -4.03 7.39 -5.49
N PRO A 2 -3.14 8.34 -5.83
CA PRO A 2 -2.05 8.10 -6.76
C PRO A 2 -0.95 7.25 -6.11
N SER A 3 -0.37 6.34 -6.89
CA SER A 3 0.80 5.55 -6.53
C SER A 3 1.72 5.45 -7.75
N ARG A 4 3.02 5.26 -7.55
CA ARG A 4 3.96 5.05 -8.66
C ARG A 4 4.36 3.58 -8.73
N PHE A 5 4.53 3.08 -9.95
CA PHE A 5 5.02 1.73 -10.20
C PHE A 5 5.97 1.73 -11.42
N GLY A 6 6.79 0.72 -11.52
CA GLY A 6 7.71 0.50 -12.64
C GLY A 6 9.18 0.79 -12.31
N THR A 7 10.08 0.06 -12.97
CA THR A 7 11.54 0.18 -12.84
C THR A 7 12.15 1.09 -13.91
N ASP A 8 11.53 1.18 -15.09
CA ASP A 8 12.11 1.79 -16.29
C ASP A 8 11.30 2.97 -16.83
N GLY A 9 10.30 3.45 -16.09
CA GLY A 9 9.46 4.57 -16.51
C GLY A 9 8.66 5.19 -15.37
N ILE A 10 8.01 6.33 -15.63
CA ILE A 10 7.08 6.91 -14.68
C ILE A 10 5.76 6.18 -14.83
N GLY A 11 5.44 5.29 -13.87
CA GLY A 11 4.14 4.69 -13.74
C GLY A 11 3.27 5.46 -12.76
N LEU A 12 2.03 5.72 -13.11
CA LEU A 12 1.03 6.27 -12.22
C LEU A 12 -0.09 5.24 -12.04
N SER A 13 -0.31 4.78 -10.81
CA SER A 13 -1.50 4.02 -10.50
C SER A 13 -2.44 4.84 -9.62
N VAL A 14 -3.73 4.68 -9.85
CA VAL A 14 -4.78 5.23 -8.98
C VAL A 14 -5.48 4.08 -8.29
N ILE A 15 -5.59 4.17 -6.98
CA ILE A 15 -6.23 3.18 -6.12
C ILE A 15 -7.51 3.78 -5.56
N GLY A 16 -8.63 3.10 -5.72
CA GLY A 16 -9.92 3.58 -5.23
C GLY A 16 -11.01 2.50 -5.31
N SER A 17 -12.17 2.80 -4.76
CA SER A 17 -13.35 1.92 -4.79
C SER A 17 -14.37 2.32 -5.89
N ASP A 18 -14.17 3.43 -6.58
CA ASP A 18 -15.02 3.93 -7.65
C ASP A 18 -14.22 4.10 -8.94
N ASP A 19 -14.51 3.26 -9.94
CA ASP A 19 -13.79 3.24 -11.21
C ASP A 19 -14.02 4.52 -12.04
N VAL A 20 -15.24 5.09 -11.98
CA VAL A 20 -15.58 6.33 -12.71
C VAL A 20 -14.79 7.50 -12.14
N ALA A 21 -14.81 7.67 -10.83
CA ALA A 21 -14.04 8.73 -10.16
C ALA A 21 -12.53 8.59 -10.39
N MET A 22 -12.02 7.36 -10.53
CA MET A 22 -10.60 7.14 -10.88
C MET A 22 -10.28 7.53 -12.31
N ILE A 23 -11.19 7.31 -13.27
CA ILE A 23 -11.03 7.74 -14.65
C ILE A 23 -11.00 9.27 -14.73
N ASP A 24 -11.99 9.94 -14.14
CA ASP A 24 -12.09 11.40 -14.12
C ASP A 24 -10.86 12.05 -13.48
N TYR A 25 -10.34 11.44 -12.40
CA TYR A 25 -9.10 11.89 -11.77
C TYR A 25 -7.90 11.78 -12.71
N LEU A 26 -7.73 10.62 -13.39
CA LEU A 26 -6.62 10.41 -14.32
C LEU A 26 -6.70 11.38 -15.50
N GLU A 27 -7.87 11.59 -16.07
CA GLU A 27 -8.07 12.57 -17.17
C GLU A 27 -7.71 13.99 -16.72
N THR A 28 -8.06 14.37 -15.50
CA THR A 28 -7.73 15.69 -14.93
C THR A 28 -6.23 15.88 -14.71
N VAL A 29 -5.56 14.87 -14.12
CA VAL A 29 -4.13 14.95 -13.76
C VAL A 29 -3.23 14.83 -15.00
N LEU A 30 -3.68 14.10 -16.02
CA LEU A 30 -2.92 13.82 -17.23
C LEU A 30 -3.31 14.68 -18.44
N ALA A 31 -4.04 15.78 -18.22
CA ALA A 31 -4.47 16.72 -19.24
C ALA A 31 -3.31 17.41 -20.03
N GLY A 32 -2.08 16.87 -19.94
CA GLY A 32 -0.88 17.30 -20.68
C GLY A 32 -0.31 16.18 -21.57
N PRO A 33 0.74 16.45 -22.38
CA PRO A 33 1.38 15.46 -23.22
C PRO A 33 2.06 14.39 -22.34
N SER A 34 1.38 13.26 -22.17
CA SER A 34 1.78 12.18 -21.25
C SER A 34 2.08 10.85 -21.95
N ASP A 35 2.57 10.88 -23.20
CA ASP A 35 2.84 9.69 -24.01
C ASP A 35 3.86 8.70 -23.41
N SER A 36 4.51 9.08 -22.31
CA SER A 36 5.51 8.26 -21.60
C SER A 36 5.07 7.75 -20.23
N ILE A 37 3.82 8.02 -19.80
CA ILE A 37 3.33 7.60 -18.49
C ILE A 37 2.47 6.35 -18.60
N THR A 38 2.94 5.24 -18.04
CA THR A 38 2.11 4.02 -17.92
C THR A 38 1.08 4.24 -16.83
N GLN A 39 -0.19 4.05 -17.16
CA GLN A 39 -1.32 4.23 -16.24
C GLN A 39 -1.86 2.88 -15.79
N ALA A 40 -2.19 2.76 -14.51
CA ALA A 40 -2.92 1.62 -13.98
C ALA A 40 -4.00 2.07 -13.00
N ARG A 41 -5.13 1.38 -13.02
CA ARG A 41 -6.22 1.55 -12.06
C ARG A 41 -6.34 0.30 -11.21
N ILE A 42 -6.42 0.49 -9.92
CA ILE A 42 -6.56 -0.60 -8.96
C ILE A 42 -7.86 -0.38 -8.19
N LEU A 43 -8.88 -1.13 -8.58
CA LEU A 43 -10.17 -1.10 -7.91
C LEU A 43 -10.13 -1.97 -6.67
N VAL A 44 -10.42 -1.42 -5.52
CA VAL A 44 -10.45 -2.13 -4.22
C VAL A 44 -11.88 -2.22 -3.69
N GLY A 45 -12.10 -3.15 -2.77
CA GLY A 45 -13.39 -3.30 -2.10
C GLY A 45 -13.59 -2.27 -0.97
N SER A 46 -14.85 -1.98 -0.65
CA SER A 46 -15.20 -1.06 0.45
C SER A 46 -14.56 -1.42 1.80
N PRO A 47 -14.31 -2.69 2.18
CA PRO A 47 -13.62 -3.00 3.43
C PRO A 47 -12.19 -2.46 3.52
N GLN A 48 -11.56 -2.12 2.39
CA GLN A 48 -10.19 -1.57 2.32
C GLN A 48 -10.18 -0.02 2.35
N CYS A 49 -11.33 0.64 2.17
CA CYS A 49 -11.42 2.10 2.11
C CYS A 49 -10.84 2.81 3.34
N PRO A 50 -11.03 2.34 4.61
CA PRO A 50 -10.44 3.03 5.76
C PRO A 50 -8.92 3.17 5.70
N ALA A 51 -8.21 2.22 5.07
CA ALA A 51 -6.77 2.34 4.83
C ALA A 51 -6.46 3.46 3.81
N LEU A 52 -7.28 3.61 2.77
CA LEU A 52 -7.13 4.69 1.79
C LEU A 52 -7.44 6.05 2.41
N ASP A 53 -8.44 6.13 3.28
CA ASP A 53 -8.80 7.36 4.00
C ASP A 53 -7.66 7.79 4.93
N PHE A 54 -7.04 6.85 5.63
CA PHE A 54 -5.84 7.09 6.44
C PHE A 54 -4.69 7.68 5.60
N ILE A 55 -4.43 7.11 4.41
CA ILE A 55 -3.38 7.61 3.52
C ILE A 55 -3.74 9.00 2.98
N SER A 56 -5.00 9.24 2.62
CA SER A 56 -5.46 10.52 2.07
C SER A 56 -5.41 11.67 3.08
N ALA A 57 -5.46 11.35 4.37
CA ALA A 57 -5.29 12.33 5.45
C ALA A 57 -3.84 12.83 5.58
N ASN A 58 -2.88 12.17 4.93
CA ASN A 58 -1.48 12.60 4.91
C ASN A 58 -1.30 13.79 3.97
N ARG A 59 -0.75 14.91 4.48
CA ARG A 59 -0.59 16.14 3.72
C ARG A 59 0.48 16.05 2.64
N ASP A 60 1.48 15.24 2.88
CA ASP A 60 2.68 15.15 2.04
C ASP A 60 2.64 13.94 1.10
N TYR A 61 1.59 13.11 1.17
CA TYR A 61 1.41 12.01 0.24
C TYR A 61 0.89 12.54 -1.12
N PRO A 62 1.45 12.14 -2.23
CA PRO A 62 2.53 11.17 -2.45
C PRO A 62 3.94 11.78 -2.54
N ALA A 63 4.15 13.02 -2.11
CA ALA A 63 5.42 13.73 -2.26
C ALA A 63 6.54 13.15 -1.36
N THR A 64 6.20 12.86 -0.10
CA THR A 64 7.13 12.21 0.84
C THR A 64 6.92 10.70 0.80
N ARG A 65 7.89 9.98 0.25
CA ARG A 65 7.73 8.55 -0.04
C ARG A 65 8.73 7.67 0.65
N ILE A 66 8.23 6.51 0.98
CA ILE A 66 9.03 5.33 1.18
C ILE A 66 9.18 4.65 -0.18
N GLY A 67 10.38 4.20 -0.53
CA GLY A 67 10.60 3.47 -1.78
C GLY A 67 10.11 2.03 -1.69
N LEU A 68 8.78 1.83 -1.74
CA LEU A 68 8.17 0.49 -1.76
C LEU A 68 8.12 -0.05 -3.18
N GLN A 69 8.63 -1.27 -3.38
CA GLN A 69 8.65 -1.95 -4.68
C GLN A 69 8.24 -3.40 -4.54
N LEU A 70 7.45 -3.90 -5.48
CA LEU A 70 7.12 -5.31 -5.65
C LEU A 70 7.82 -5.88 -6.87
N GLU A 71 8.30 -7.11 -6.78
CA GLU A 71 8.83 -7.82 -7.94
C GLU A 71 7.73 -8.09 -8.97
N LYS A 72 6.52 -8.43 -8.51
CA LYS A 72 5.31 -8.66 -9.32
C LYS A 72 4.08 -8.17 -8.59
N THR A 73 3.12 -7.62 -9.34
CA THR A 73 1.81 -7.20 -8.82
C THR A 73 0.72 -8.26 -9.03
N GLN A 74 1.03 -9.36 -9.72
CA GLN A 74 0.13 -10.50 -9.90
C GLN A 74 0.82 -11.76 -9.40
N ILE A 75 0.24 -12.39 -8.39
CA ILE A 75 0.81 -13.53 -7.69
C ILE A 75 -0.15 -14.71 -7.80
N ARG A 76 0.37 -15.87 -8.12
CA ARG A 76 -0.43 -17.10 -8.10
C ARG A 76 -0.63 -17.56 -6.67
N SER A 77 -1.81 -18.11 -6.36
CA SER A 77 -2.05 -18.78 -5.08
C SER A 77 -1.02 -19.90 -4.87
N GLY A 78 -0.44 -19.96 -3.68
CA GLY A 78 0.71 -20.81 -3.35
C GLY A 78 2.07 -20.19 -3.71
N GLY A 79 2.09 -19.01 -4.34
CA GLY A 79 3.31 -18.25 -4.63
C GLY A 79 3.75 -17.37 -3.47
N ARG A 80 4.70 -16.47 -3.76
CA ARG A 80 5.27 -15.54 -2.77
C ARG A 80 5.19 -14.10 -3.27
N LEU A 81 4.80 -13.20 -2.38
CA LEU A 81 4.91 -11.75 -2.57
C LEU A 81 6.32 -11.33 -2.19
N LEU A 82 7.08 -10.90 -3.17
CA LEU A 82 8.48 -10.48 -3.01
C LEU A 82 8.61 -8.98 -3.26
N GLY A 83 9.39 -8.32 -2.45
CA GLY A 83 9.66 -6.91 -2.66
C GLY A 83 10.67 -6.33 -1.70
N LEU A 84 10.85 -5.03 -1.83
CA LEU A 84 11.75 -4.26 -0.99
C LEU A 84 11.14 -2.92 -0.61
N LEU A 85 11.59 -2.43 0.53
CA LEU A 85 11.24 -1.13 1.07
C LEU A 85 12.53 -0.40 1.41
N GLN A 86 12.75 0.75 0.76
CA GLN A 86 13.85 1.63 1.08
C GLN A 86 13.46 2.49 2.28
N LEU A 87 14.17 2.31 3.39
CA LEU A 87 13.84 2.99 4.64
C LEU A 87 14.24 4.46 4.58
N PRO A 88 13.35 5.39 5.01
CA PRO A 88 13.71 6.79 5.18
C PRO A 88 14.76 6.93 6.27
N THR A 89 15.77 7.77 6.05
CA THR A 89 16.91 7.97 6.98
C THR A 89 16.49 8.52 8.34
N ALA A 90 15.36 9.23 8.40
CA ALA A 90 14.85 9.89 9.61
C ALA A 90 13.79 9.06 10.37
N SER A 91 13.47 7.85 9.91
CA SER A 91 12.43 7.03 10.58
C SER A 91 13.04 6.20 11.70
N SER A 92 12.40 6.21 12.86
CA SER A 92 12.76 5.36 13.99
C SER A 92 11.98 4.04 14.01
N ASP A 93 10.82 4.00 13.33
CA ASP A 93 9.96 2.83 13.31
C ASP A 93 9.28 2.67 11.94
N VAL A 94 9.17 1.42 11.49
CA VAL A 94 8.60 1.07 10.19
C VAL A 94 7.70 -0.15 10.33
N LEU A 95 6.53 -0.08 9.69
CA LEU A 95 5.60 -1.19 9.54
C LEU A 95 5.32 -1.46 8.07
N LEU A 96 5.22 -2.73 7.73
CA LEU A 96 4.70 -3.20 6.46
C LEU A 96 3.41 -3.97 6.73
N LEU A 97 2.29 -3.46 6.23
CA LEU A 97 0.96 -3.97 6.47
C LEU A 97 0.36 -4.53 5.18
N LEU A 98 -0.24 -5.69 5.27
CA LEU A 98 -1.09 -6.27 4.23
C LEU A 98 -2.54 -6.01 4.61
N ILE A 99 -3.33 -5.46 3.69
CA ILE A 99 -4.79 -5.34 3.83
C ILE A 99 -5.44 -6.23 2.77
N ASP A 100 -6.06 -7.31 3.22
CA ASP A 100 -6.70 -8.26 2.32
C ASP A 100 -8.01 -7.71 1.73
N ASN A 101 -8.63 -8.46 0.83
CA ASN A 101 -9.89 -8.07 0.19
C ASN A 101 -11.10 -8.01 1.13
N ASN A 102 -11.01 -8.59 2.33
CA ASN A 102 -12.03 -8.49 3.38
C ASN A 102 -11.74 -7.34 4.35
N GLY A 103 -10.64 -6.60 4.15
CA GLY A 103 -10.20 -5.51 5.01
C GLY A 103 -9.44 -5.95 6.25
N VAL A 104 -9.02 -7.20 6.34
CA VAL A 104 -8.18 -7.65 7.49
C VAL A 104 -6.76 -7.11 7.31
N VAL A 105 -6.26 -6.46 8.34
CA VAL A 105 -4.91 -5.87 8.37
C VAL A 105 -3.94 -6.83 9.05
N GLN A 106 -2.85 -7.16 8.37
CA GLN A 106 -1.81 -8.06 8.86
C GLN A 106 -0.45 -7.34 8.89
N ASP A 107 0.23 -7.39 10.03
CA ASP A 107 1.63 -6.98 10.15
C ASP A 107 2.54 -8.05 9.55
N LEU A 108 3.40 -7.64 8.64
CA LEU A 108 4.31 -8.52 7.94
C LEU A 108 5.71 -8.60 8.57
N ALA A 109 5.89 -8.18 9.81
CA ALA A 109 7.19 -8.11 10.48
C ALA A 109 7.93 -9.46 10.44
N ASP A 110 7.23 -10.58 10.64
CA ASP A 110 7.81 -11.94 10.63
C ASP A 110 8.35 -12.37 9.25
N PHE A 111 7.95 -11.68 8.19
CA PHE A 111 8.34 -11.95 6.81
C PHE A 111 9.36 -10.95 6.27
N THR A 112 9.94 -10.12 7.13
CA THR A 112 10.84 -9.04 6.75
C THR A 112 12.25 -9.25 7.27
N GLN A 113 13.23 -8.79 6.50
CA GLN A 113 14.64 -8.73 6.90
C GLN A 113 15.21 -7.38 6.50
N THR A 114 15.83 -6.68 7.46
CA THR A 114 16.45 -5.37 7.20
C THR A 114 17.96 -5.51 7.12
N LYS A 115 18.54 -4.98 6.04
CA LYS A 115 19.98 -4.89 5.84
C LYS A 115 20.31 -3.60 5.08
N ASP A 116 21.29 -2.85 5.58
CA ASP A 116 21.84 -1.64 4.93
C ASP A 116 20.76 -0.61 4.55
N GLY A 117 19.78 -0.38 5.42
CA GLY A 117 18.68 0.56 5.18
C GLY A 117 17.62 0.08 4.19
N ILE A 118 17.69 -1.17 3.75
CA ILE A 118 16.70 -1.81 2.89
C ILE A 118 16.01 -2.93 3.67
N LEU A 119 14.68 -2.85 3.75
CA LEU A 119 13.85 -3.93 4.26
C LEU A 119 13.39 -4.78 3.06
N ARG A 120 13.77 -6.05 3.06
CA ARG A 120 13.30 -7.04 2.09
C ARG A 120 12.22 -7.88 2.72
N PHE A 121 11.22 -8.26 1.93
CA PHE A 121 10.12 -9.10 2.42
C PHE A 121 9.81 -10.22 1.43
N GLU A 122 9.39 -11.36 2.02
CA GLU A 122 9.00 -12.57 1.31
C GLU A 122 7.80 -13.18 2.04
N VAL A 123 6.60 -12.96 1.52
CA VAL A 123 5.34 -13.36 2.15
C VAL A 123 4.71 -14.50 1.37
N PRO A 124 4.46 -15.68 1.97
CA PRO A 124 3.71 -16.75 1.31
C PRO A 124 2.26 -16.31 1.11
N MET A 125 1.77 -16.41 -0.13
CA MET A 125 0.43 -15.98 -0.50
C MET A 125 -0.44 -17.17 -0.86
N THR A 126 -1.46 -17.43 -0.06
CA THR A 126 -2.43 -18.49 -0.33
C THR A 126 -3.82 -17.89 -0.34
N ARG A 127 -4.55 -18.12 -1.44
CA ARG A 127 -5.95 -17.73 -1.51
C ARG A 127 -6.83 -18.80 -0.88
N VAL A 128 -7.71 -18.37 0.00
CA VAL A 128 -8.75 -19.22 0.58
C VAL A 128 -10.10 -18.79 -0.01
N GLY A 129 -10.86 -19.74 -0.55
CA GLY A 129 -12.19 -19.49 -1.09
C GLY A 129 -12.31 -19.63 -2.62
N PRO A 130 -13.43 -19.19 -3.22
CA PRO A 130 -13.70 -19.39 -4.64
C PRO A 130 -12.73 -18.64 -5.54
N LEU A 131 -12.61 -19.13 -6.79
CA LEU A 131 -11.80 -18.51 -7.83
C LEU A 131 -12.38 -17.14 -8.23
N ARG A 132 -11.95 -16.10 -7.54
CA ARG A 132 -12.19 -14.71 -7.92
C ARG A 132 -10.90 -13.92 -7.68
N ASP A 133 -10.66 -12.94 -8.52
CA ASP A 133 -9.52 -12.05 -8.35
C ASP A 133 -9.65 -11.34 -7.01
N THR A 134 -8.63 -11.52 -6.17
CA THR A 134 -8.58 -10.87 -4.86
C THR A 134 -7.52 -9.79 -4.92
N ARG A 135 -7.96 -8.54 -4.96
CA ARG A 135 -7.10 -7.38 -4.87
C ARG A 135 -6.79 -7.09 -3.43
N GLN A 136 -5.53 -6.89 -3.15
CA GLN A 136 -5.00 -6.61 -1.82
C GLN A 136 -4.15 -5.36 -1.86
N LEU A 137 -3.97 -4.73 -0.71
CA LEU A 137 -3.11 -3.56 -0.55
C LEU A 137 -1.92 -3.91 0.32
N LEU A 138 -0.75 -3.47 -0.11
CA LEU A 138 0.45 -3.43 0.70
C LEU A 138 0.72 -1.99 1.09
N LEU A 139 0.68 -1.69 2.38
CA LEU A 139 0.89 -0.36 2.96
C LEU A 139 2.17 -0.35 3.79
N ALA A 140 3.09 0.51 3.45
CA ALA A 140 4.25 0.81 4.29
C ALA A 140 4.00 2.12 5.05
N VAL A 141 4.26 2.10 6.36
CA VAL A 141 4.15 3.24 7.27
C VAL A 141 5.50 3.41 7.96
N ALA A 142 6.10 4.58 7.83
CA ALA A 142 7.34 4.92 8.55
C ALA A 142 7.12 6.18 9.38
N SER A 143 7.55 6.15 10.64
CA SER A 143 7.32 7.22 11.60
C SER A 143 8.57 7.48 12.45
N GLN A 144 8.69 8.71 12.95
CA GLN A 144 9.65 9.05 13.99
C GLN A 144 9.17 8.62 15.40
N LYS A 145 7.87 8.34 15.53
CA LYS A 145 7.26 7.85 16.77
C LYS A 145 7.01 6.35 16.67
N PRO A 146 6.99 5.61 17.79
CA PRO A 146 6.65 4.20 17.82
C PRO A 146 5.27 3.92 17.20
N LEU A 147 5.16 2.83 16.45
CA LEU A 147 3.93 2.37 15.78
C LEU A 147 3.25 1.21 16.54
N ASP A 148 3.48 1.12 17.87
CA ASP A 148 2.98 0.02 18.69
C ASP A 148 1.45 -0.10 18.68
N ASP A 149 0.73 1.01 18.53
CA ASP A 149 -0.73 1.00 18.43
C ASP A 149 -1.20 0.29 17.17
N LEU A 150 -0.52 0.50 16.04
CA LEU A 150 -0.80 -0.23 14.81
C LEU A 150 -0.45 -1.72 14.93
N ARG A 151 0.69 -2.06 15.54
CA ARG A 151 1.11 -3.47 15.74
C ARG A 151 0.11 -4.24 16.60
N ARG A 152 -0.40 -3.63 17.69
CA ARG A 152 -1.38 -4.28 18.56
C ARG A 152 -2.71 -4.59 17.87
N ARG A 153 -3.01 -3.94 16.76
CA ARG A 153 -4.24 -4.15 16.00
C ARG A 153 -4.07 -5.15 14.85
N ASN A 154 -2.97 -5.90 14.83
CA ASN A 154 -2.74 -6.98 13.87
C ASN A 154 -3.90 -7.98 13.85
N GLY A 155 -4.40 -8.33 12.66
CA GLY A 155 -5.53 -9.23 12.47
C GLY A 155 -6.92 -8.60 12.58
N GLN A 156 -7.03 -7.30 12.87
CA GLN A 156 -8.30 -6.58 12.94
C GLN A 156 -8.72 -6.03 11.57
N LEU A 157 -9.98 -5.58 11.49
CA LEU A 157 -10.50 -4.95 10.27
C LEU A 157 -9.92 -3.54 10.09
N ALA A 158 -9.76 -3.12 8.84
CA ALA A 158 -9.19 -1.82 8.50
C ALA A 158 -9.93 -0.63 9.17
N GLN A 159 -11.27 -0.72 9.32
CA GLN A 159 -12.02 0.31 10.03
C GLN A 159 -11.62 0.41 11.51
N ASP A 160 -11.32 -0.71 12.17
CA ASP A 160 -10.95 -0.74 13.59
C ASP A 160 -9.46 -0.36 13.75
N VAL A 161 -8.64 -0.67 12.74
CA VAL A 161 -7.22 -0.30 12.74
C VAL A 161 -7.02 1.19 12.50
N PHE A 162 -7.65 1.73 11.47
CA PHE A 162 -7.38 3.09 11.00
C PHE A 162 -8.37 4.15 11.49
N GLY A 163 -9.60 3.75 11.89
CA GLY A 163 -10.65 4.68 12.29
C GLY A 163 -10.33 5.51 13.54
N ASP A 164 -9.65 4.90 14.50
CA ASP A 164 -9.34 5.51 15.81
C ASP A 164 -7.86 5.93 15.96
N LEU A 165 -7.11 5.97 14.85
CA LEU A 165 -5.72 6.39 14.92
C LEU A 165 -5.59 7.90 15.18
N PRO A 166 -4.58 8.32 15.95
CA PRO A 166 -4.30 9.72 16.14
C PRO A 166 -4.09 10.43 14.79
N ALA A 167 -4.80 11.53 14.57
CA ALA A 167 -4.73 12.28 13.32
C ALA A 167 -3.32 12.84 13.01
N ASP A 168 -2.46 12.98 14.02
CA ASP A 168 -1.07 13.39 13.83
C ASP A 168 -0.21 12.26 13.24
N LEU A 169 -0.52 10.99 13.50
CA LEU A 169 0.15 9.86 12.86
C LEU A 169 -0.12 9.86 11.35
N ALA A 170 -1.39 9.93 10.95
CA ALA A 170 -1.75 10.00 9.52
C ALA A 170 -1.06 11.17 8.80
N ARG A 171 -0.99 12.33 9.46
CA ARG A 171 -0.44 13.56 8.86
C ARG A 171 1.07 13.58 8.72
N ASN A 172 1.81 12.89 9.61
CA ASN A 172 3.27 13.04 9.72
C ASN A 172 4.06 11.76 9.38
N ALA A 173 3.39 10.64 9.17
CA ALA A 173 4.05 9.43 8.72
C ALA A 173 4.48 9.53 7.25
N ALA A 174 5.62 8.96 6.90
CA ALA A 174 5.92 8.67 5.50
C ALA A 174 5.17 7.40 5.08
N LEU A 175 4.48 7.46 3.94
CA LEU A 175 3.57 6.41 3.49
C LEU A 175 3.90 5.95 2.07
N ALA A 176 3.71 4.66 1.80
CA ALA A 176 3.65 4.12 0.45
C ALA A 176 2.60 3.02 0.38
N VAL A 177 1.85 2.96 -0.71
CA VAL A 177 0.85 1.92 -0.95
C VAL A 177 0.99 1.34 -2.35
N ILE A 178 0.86 0.02 -2.46
CA ILE A 178 0.79 -0.70 -3.73
C ILE A 178 -0.37 -1.69 -3.66
N GLY A 179 -1.19 -1.70 -4.69
CA GLY A 179 -2.19 -2.75 -4.89
C GLY A 179 -1.62 -3.90 -5.71
N PHE A 180 -2.02 -5.13 -5.35
CA PHE A 180 -1.63 -6.33 -6.07
C PHE A 180 -2.78 -7.36 -6.08
N GLU A 181 -2.66 -8.38 -6.91
CA GLU A 181 -3.67 -9.43 -7.08
C GLU A 181 -3.11 -10.82 -6.74
N VAL A 182 -3.94 -11.64 -6.06
CA VAL A 182 -3.67 -13.07 -5.86
C VAL A 182 -4.64 -13.87 -6.70
N ARG A 183 -4.16 -14.61 -7.67
CA ARG A 183 -4.92 -15.41 -8.65
C ARG A 183 -4.87 -16.90 -8.37
#